data_f19e0e78a044c0bdc361790529e38847
#
_entry.id   f19e0e78a044c0bdc361790529e38847
#
_cell.length_a   1.000
_cell.length_b   1.000
_cell.length_c   1.000
_cell.angle_alpha   90.00
_cell.angle_beta   90.00
_cell.angle_gamma   90.00
#
_symmetry.space_group_name_H-M   'P 1'
#
loop_
_entity.id
_entity.type
_entity.pdbx_description
1 polymer ?
#
loop_
_entity_poly.entity_id
_entity_poly.type
_entity_poly.pdbx_seq_one_letter_code
_entity_poly.pdbx_strand_id
1 'polypeptide(L)'
;ECVVGATWNKQLAHDMGVMIGIEGLVGYTNGDGRTYSGWYAPAVNIHRSPFSGRNWEYYSEDPLLTGLMGASVVQGANSKGVYTYVKHFVLNDQETNRDANGLVTWADEQTMREIYLKPFEIIVKQADTKGIMSSFNRIGNVWTGGSYTLLTDVLRKEWGFVGMVITDYSVQNAYMPPNQMIRAGGDLYLTQGYLPSTTGSTVNSTHLAAMRQAVKNILYVVTNSNAMNGKGEGIVYRYAMPYWQIGLIALNVVMWLLVVLIGVIRIRKTKKKHPI
;
A
#
# COMPACT_ATOMS: atom_id res chain seq x y z
N GLU A 1 0.83 0.02 -11.14
CA GLU A 1 -0.14 1.14 -11.06
C GLU A 1 -0.11 2.01 -12.32
N CYS A 2 1.02 2.22 -12.98
CA CYS A 2 1.10 2.98 -14.24
C CYS A 2 0.18 2.42 -15.35
N VAL A 3 0.08 1.08 -15.49
CA VAL A 3 -0.83 0.45 -16.47
C VAL A 3 -2.29 0.78 -16.16
N VAL A 4 -2.68 0.77 -14.89
CA VAL A 4 -4.03 1.14 -14.47
C VAL A 4 -4.27 2.63 -14.70
N GLY A 5 -3.30 3.48 -14.41
CA GLY A 5 -3.35 4.92 -14.71
C GLY A 5 -3.58 5.20 -16.20
N ALA A 6 -2.88 4.49 -17.07
CA ALA A 6 -3.00 4.64 -18.51
C ALA A 6 -4.40 4.29 -19.08
N THR A 7 -5.24 3.59 -18.34
CA THR A 7 -6.61 3.24 -18.76
C THR A 7 -7.59 4.39 -18.59
N TRP A 8 -7.31 5.38 -17.76
CA TRP A 8 -8.22 6.46 -17.36
C TRP A 8 -9.56 5.97 -16.80
N ASN A 9 -9.61 4.69 -16.40
CA ASN A 9 -10.83 4.01 -16.00
C ASN A 9 -10.90 3.85 -14.48
N LYS A 10 -11.63 4.73 -13.81
CA LYS A 10 -11.82 4.70 -12.35
C LYS A 10 -12.51 3.44 -11.86
N GLN A 11 -13.42 2.86 -12.67
CA GLN A 11 -14.08 1.61 -12.27
C GLN A 11 -13.10 0.45 -12.25
N LEU A 12 -12.22 0.34 -13.25
CA LEU A 12 -11.15 -0.66 -13.25
C LEU A 12 -10.20 -0.51 -12.06
N ALA A 13 -9.85 0.73 -11.72
CA ALA A 13 -9.04 1.02 -10.54
C ALA A 13 -9.76 0.59 -9.24
N HIS A 14 -11.05 0.88 -9.12
CA HIS A 14 -11.87 0.43 -8.00
C HIS A 14 -11.92 -1.10 -7.93
N ASP A 15 -12.16 -1.79 -9.04
CA ASP A 15 -12.23 -3.25 -9.09
C ASP A 15 -10.90 -3.90 -8.71
N MET A 16 -9.76 -3.29 -9.09
CA MET A 16 -8.44 -3.71 -8.61
C MET A 16 -8.35 -3.60 -7.08
N GLY A 17 -8.84 -2.51 -6.50
CA GLY A 17 -8.91 -2.33 -5.05
C GLY A 17 -9.79 -3.39 -4.37
N VAL A 18 -10.94 -3.70 -4.96
CA VAL A 18 -11.84 -4.78 -4.47
C VAL A 18 -11.13 -6.13 -4.50
N MET A 19 -10.42 -6.44 -5.58
CA MET A 19 -9.65 -7.68 -5.70
C MET A 19 -8.60 -7.81 -4.60
N ILE A 20 -7.82 -6.75 -4.36
CA ILE A 20 -6.83 -6.70 -3.28
C ILE A 20 -7.49 -6.89 -1.92
N GLY A 21 -8.62 -6.24 -1.69
CA GLY A 21 -9.40 -6.38 -0.48
C GLY A 21 -9.91 -7.82 -0.25
N ILE A 22 -10.34 -8.50 -1.32
CA ILE A 22 -10.74 -9.92 -1.27
C ILE A 22 -9.53 -10.80 -0.95
N GLU A 23 -8.38 -10.58 -1.54
CA GLU A 23 -7.16 -11.33 -1.24
C GLU A 23 -6.77 -11.19 0.24
N GLY A 24 -6.87 -9.98 0.81
CA GLY A 24 -6.65 -9.74 2.23
C GLY A 24 -7.60 -10.54 3.13
N LEU A 25 -8.85 -10.73 2.72
CA LEU A 25 -9.84 -11.54 3.44
C LEU A 25 -9.58 -13.05 3.27
N VAL A 26 -9.32 -13.51 2.04
CA VAL A 26 -9.16 -14.93 1.71
C VAL A 26 -7.90 -15.53 2.28
N GLY A 27 -6.82 -14.76 2.41
CA GLY A 27 -5.59 -15.21 3.06
C GLY A 27 -5.80 -15.80 4.45
N TYR A 28 -6.90 -15.45 5.13
CA TYR A 28 -7.30 -16.07 6.40
C TYR A 28 -7.79 -17.51 6.28
N THR A 29 -8.25 -17.91 5.11
CA THR A 29 -8.94 -19.21 4.93
C THR A 29 -7.98 -20.33 4.61
N ASN A 30 -6.79 -20.06 4.14
CA ASN A 30 -5.85 -21.07 3.65
C ASN A 30 -4.88 -21.60 4.71
N GLY A 31 -4.92 -21.08 5.93
CA GLY A 31 -4.07 -21.57 7.03
C GLY A 31 -2.59 -21.25 6.90
N ASP A 32 -2.16 -20.53 5.84
CA ASP A 32 -0.77 -20.14 5.61
C ASP A 32 -0.36 -18.87 6.39
N GLY A 33 -1.28 -18.31 7.15
CA GLY A 33 -1.04 -17.18 8.04
C GLY A 33 -0.80 -15.84 7.36
N ARG A 34 -1.01 -15.74 6.06
CA ARG A 34 -0.74 -14.53 5.26
C ARG A 34 -1.94 -13.61 5.09
N THR A 35 -2.73 -13.47 6.11
CA THR A 35 -3.82 -12.48 6.09
C THR A 35 -3.30 -11.10 6.37
N TYR A 36 -3.89 -10.11 5.75
CA TYR A 36 -3.59 -8.72 6.04
C TYR A 36 -4.86 -7.88 6.14
N SER A 37 -4.83 -6.93 7.06
CA SER A 37 -5.87 -5.90 7.20
C SER A 37 -5.41 -4.56 6.66
N GLY A 38 -4.11 -4.40 6.43
CA GLY A 38 -3.50 -3.20 5.87
C GLY A 38 -2.61 -3.52 4.67
N TRP A 39 -2.64 -2.65 3.67
CA TRP A 39 -1.89 -2.78 2.43
C TRP A 39 -1.00 -1.55 2.20
N TYR A 40 0.31 -1.77 1.97
CA TYR A 40 1.30 -0.70 1.75
C TYR A 40 1.24 -0.17 0.31
N ALA A 41 0.09 0.35 -0.06
CA ALA A 41 -0.21 1.00 -1.34
C ALA A 41 -1.55 1.74 -1.23
N PRO A 42 -1.98 2.47 -2.27
CA PRO A 42 -1.31 2.75 -3.53
C PRO A 42 -0.16 3.76 -3.37
N ALA A 43 0.80 3.70 -4.32
CA ALA A 43 1.83 4.71 -4.44
C ALA A 43 1.39 5.80 -5.41
N VAL A 44 1.39 7.05 -4.95
CA VAL A 44 0.78 8.18 -5.68
C VAL A 44 1.74 9.37 -5.85
N ASN A 45 3.04 9.09 -5.83
CA ASN A 45 4.02 10.08 -6.22
C ASN A 45 3.96 10.36 -7.73
N ILE A 46 4.55 11.45 -8.17
CA ILE A 46 4.41 11.96 -9.53
C ILE A 46 5.54 11.44 -10.43
N HIS A 47 5.23 11.08 -11.66
CA HIS A 47 6.21 10.79 -12.71
C HIS A 47 6.93 12.08 -13.11
N ARG A 48 7.98 12.44 -12.39
CA ARG A 48 8.72 13.65 -12.62
C ARG A 48 9.88 13.46 -13.61
N SER A 49 10.56 12.32 -13.52
CA SER A 49 11.72 11.99 -14.32
C SER A 49 11.72 10.50 -14.66
N PRO A 50 12.13 10.11 -15.87
CA PRO A 50 12.30 8.70 -16.22
C PRO A 50 13.34 7.98 -15.34
N PHE A 51 14.24 8.74 -14.72
CA PHE A 51 15.31 8.23 -13.85
C PHE A 51 14.95 8.18 -12.37
N SER A 52 13.68 8.40 -12.00
CA SER A 52 13.26 8.40 -10.58
C SER A 52 13.48 7.06 -9.88
N GLY A 53 13.45 5.95 -10.61
CA GLY A 53 13.68 4.59 -10.11
C GLY A 53 12.40 3.81 -9.78
N ARG A 54 11.24 4.47 -9.61
CA ARG A 54 9.98 3.83 -9.20
C ARG A 54 8.76 4.25 -10.03
N ASN A 55 8.94 4.78 -11.24
CA ASN A 55 7.81 5.19 -12.09
C ASN A 55 6.83 4.04 -12.39
N TRP A 56 7.30 2.80 -12.42
CA TRP A 56 6.47 1.62 -12.62
C TRP A 56 5.41 1.44 -11.51
N GLU A 57 5.64 1.99 -10.32
CA GLU A 57 4.76 1.89 -9.15
C GLU A 57 3.78 3.06 -9.06
N TYR A 58 3.99 4.15 -9.80
CA TYR A 58 3.16 5.35 -9.75
C TYR A 58 2.19 5.41 -10.93
N TYR A 59 1.11 6.20 -10.81
CA TYR A 59 0.06 6.21 -11.83
C TYR A 59 0.38 7.07 -13.04
N SER A 60 0.85 8.32 -12.82
CA SER A 60 0.94 9.33 -13.86
C SER A 60 1.84 10.50 -13.47
N GLU A 61 2.14 11.35 -14.44
CA GLU A 61 2.69 12.69 -14.24
C GLU A 61 1.62 13.71 -13.84
N ASP A 62 0.34 13.42 -14.13
CA ASP A 62 -0.79 14.28 -13.82
C ASP A 62 -1.29 14.03 -12.38
N PRO A 63 -1.29 15.07 -11.52
CA PRO A 63 -1.68 14.92 -10.13
C PRO A 63 -3.18 14.63 -9.95
N LEU A 64 -4.04 15.14 -10.85
CA LEU A 64 -5.48 14.90 -10.79
C LEU A 64 -5.79 13.45 -11.15
N LEU A 65 -5.25 12.95 -12.25
CA LEU A 65 -5.40 11.56 -12.67
C LEU A 65 -4.88 10.61 -11.60
N THR A 66 -3.67 10.86 -11.09
CA THR A 66 -3.07 10.07 -10.01
C THR A 66 -3.96 10.03 -8.77
N GLY A 67 -4.46 11.18 -8.35
CA GLY A 67 -5.34 11.28 -7.19
C GLY A 67 -6.67 10.54 -7.36
N LEU A 68 -7.33 10.70 -8.52
CA LEU A 68 -8.62 10.06 -8.79
C LEU A 68 -8.51 8.55 -8.95
N MET A 69 -7.47 8.06 -9.62
CA MET A 69 -7.22 6.63 -9.76
C MET A 69 -6.85 6.00 -8.41
N GLY A 70 -5.95 6.64 -7.65
CA GLY A 70 -5.59 6.22 -6.31
C GLY A 70 -6.78 6.19 -5.34
N ALA A 71 -7.65 7.22 -5.39
CA ALA A 71 -8.87 7.25 -4.59
C ALA A 71 -9.81 6.08 -4.89
N SER A 72 -9.95 5.73 -6.18
CA SER A 72 -10.80 4.60 -6.60
C SER A 72 -10.26 3.27 -6.08
N VAL A 73 -8.95 3.04 -6.14
CA VAL A 73 -8.32 1.84 -5.57
C VAL A 73 -8.52 1.76 -4.06
N VAL A 74 -8.32 2.88 -3.34
CA VAL A 74 -8.53 2.95 -1.89
C VAL A 74 -9.97 2.62 -1.52
N GLN A 75 -10.96 3.19 -2.23
CA GLN A 75 -12.37 2.88 -2.01
C GLN A 75 -12.67 1.39 -2.21
N GLY A 76 -12.11 0.79 -3.26
CA GLY A 76 -12.25 -0.65 -3.52
C GLY A 76 -11.71 -1.52 -2.39
N ALA A 77 -10.49 -1.26 -1.92
CA ALA A 77 -9.88 -1.99 -0.82
C ALA A 77 -10.65 -1.80 0.49
N ASN A 78 -11.03 -0.56 0.82
CA ASN A 78 -11.82 -0.23 2.00
C ASN A 78 -13.18 -0.95 2.00
N SER A 79 -13.81 -1.16 0.84
CA SER A 79 -15.10 -1.89 0.72
C SER A 79 -15.05 -3.31 1.26
N LYS A 80 -13.85 -3.88 1.40
CA LYS A 80 -13.57 -5.21 1.97
C LYS A 80 -12.92 -5.15 3.35
N GLY A 81 -12.81 -3.95 3.92
CA GLY A 81 -12.21 -3.72 5.23
C GLY A 81 -10.68 -3.75 5.25
N VAL A 82 -10.02 -3.79 4.11
CA VAL A 82 -8.57 -3.63 4.00
C VAL A 82 -8.25 -2.15 3.90
N TYR A 83 -7.61 -1.60 4.95
CA TYR A 83 -7.15 -0.22 4.90
C TYR A 83 -5.83 -0.12 4.11
N THR A 84 -5.62 1.04 3.52
CA THR A 84 -4.46 1.31 2.68
C THR A 84 -3.50 2.26 3.38
N TYR A 85 -2.20 2.11 3.12
CA TYR A 85 -1.19 3.12 3.44
C TYR A 85 -0.79 3.83 2.15
N VAL A 86 -1.50 4.90 1.84
CA VAL A 86 -1.19 5.72 0.66
C VAL A 86 0.20 6.31 0.80
N LYS A 87 1.03 6.16 -0.22
CA LYS A 87 2.47 6.43 -0.11
C LYS A 87 3.04 7.12 -1.35
N HIS A 88 4.20 7.71 -1.25
CA HIS A 88 4.98 8.04 -0.07
C HIS A 88 4.81 9.53 0.22
N PHE A 89 4.31 9.88 1.36
CA PHE A 89 3.94 11.25 1.72
C PHE A 89 5.17 12.01 2.24
N VAL A 90 5.80 12.89 1.45
CA VAL A 90 5.51 13.40 0.11
C VAL A 90 6.82 13.73 -0.62
N LEU A 91 6.77 14.00 -1.91
CA LEU A 91 7.91 14.34 -2.78
C LEU A 91 8.98 13.24 -2.90
N ASN A 92 8.58 11.97 -2.88
CA ASN A 92 9.48 10.85 -3.11
C ASN A 92 9.62 10.56 -4.62
N ASP A 93 10.15 11.50 -5.38
CA ASP A 93 10.28 11.41 -6.84
C ASP A 93 11.69 11.03 -7.28
N GLN A 94 12.54 10.64 -6.35
CA GLN A 94 13.90 10.16 -6.59
C GLN A 94 14.31 9.15 -5.52
N GLU A 95 14.82 7.99 -5.96
CA GLU A 95 15.29 6.93 -5.06
C GLU A 95 16.75 7.11 -4.63
N THR A 96 17.60 7.57 -5.54
CA THR A 96 19.03 7.71 -5.28
C THR A 96 19.30 8.74 -4.18
N ASN A 97 20.06 8.34 -3.15
CA ASN A 97 20.49 9.17 -2.03
C ASN A 97 19.34 9.74 -1.14
N ARG A 98 18.11 9.20 -1.24
CA ARG A 98 16.96 9.72 -0.49
C ARG A 98 17.02 9.44 1.02
N ASP A 99 17.85 8.50 1.44
CA ASP A 99 18.00 8.04 2.82
C ASP A 99 19.18 8.70 3.56
N ALA A 100 20.06 7.91 4.15
CA ALA A 100 21.20 8.36 4.95
C ALA A 100 22.14 9.33 4.21
N ASN A 101 22.20 9.29 2.88
CA ASN A 101 23.01 10.19 2.07
C ASN A 101 22.42 11.61 1.92
N GLY A 102 21.18 11.79 2.41
CA GLY A 102 20.66 13.10 2.68
C GLY A 102 20.19 13.92 1.49
N LEU A 103 19.59 13.29 0.49
CA LEU A 103 18.92 14.02 -0.58
C LEU A 103 17.96 15.06 -0.01
N VAL A 104 18.11 16.31 -0.43
CA VAL A 104 17.22 17.40 -0.12
C VAL A 104 16.30 17.65 -1.30
N THR A 105 14.99 17.49 -1.08
CA THR A 105 13.98 17.89 -2.07
C THR A 105 13.59 19.34 -1.81
N TRP A 106 13.38 20.09 -2.88
CA TRP A 106 12.98 21.47 -2.78
C TRP A 106 11.92 21.82 -3.83
N ALA A 107 10.87 22.50 -3.39
CA ALA A 107 9.84 23.10 -4.24
C ALA A 107 9.21 24.28 -3.51
N ASP A 108 8.68 25.27 -4.26
CA ASP A 108 7.84 26.31 -3.68
C ASP A 108 6.49 25.74 -3.23
N GLU A 109 5.78 26.49 -2.39
CA GLU A 109 4.52 26.03 -1.80
C GLU A 109 3.44 25.78 -2.85
N GLN A 110 3.34 26.59 -3.88
CA GLN A 110 2.38 26.42 -4.95
C GLN A 110 2.61 25.10 -5.69
N THR A 111 3.82 24.86 -6.11
CA THR A 111 4.21 23.61 -6.78
C THR A 111 3.94 22.38 -5.88
N MET A 112 4.25 22.49 -4.59
CA MET A 112 3.99 21.43 -3.64
C MET A 112 2.48 21.12 -3.55
N ARG A 113 1.63 22.14 -3.42
CA ARG A 113 0.19 21.97 -3.25
C ARG A 113 -0.52 21.53 -4.51
N GLU A 114 -0.16 22.08 -5.66
CA GLU A 114 -0.86 21.82 -6.92
C GLU A 114 -0.43 20.50 -7.58
N ILE A 115 0.80 20.05 -7.33
CA ILE A 115 1.35 18.88 -7.98
C ILE A 115 1.58 17.74 -6.97
N TYR A 116 2.47 17.89 -6.02
CA TYR A 116 2.96 16.77 -5.22
C TYR A 116 2.04 16.37 -4.06
N LEU A 117 1.37 17.33 -3.44
CA LEU A 117 0.40 17.10 -2.39
C LEU A 117 -1.00 16.77 -2.93
N LYS A 118 -1.31 17.21 -4.15
CA LYS A 118 -2.65 17.10 -4.75
C LYS A 118 -3.20 15.66 -4.80
N PRO A 119 -2.47 14.62 -5.21
CA PRO A 119 -2.97 13.25 -5.21
C PRO A 119 -3.39 12.80 -3.80
N PHE A 120 -2.58 13.11 -2.80
CA PHE A 120 -2.88 12.74 -1.41
C PHE A 120 -4.11 13.49 -0.88
N GLU A 121 -4.22 14.80 -1.18
CA GLU A 121 -5.39 15.61 -0.82
C GLU A 121 -6.68 14.99 -1.37
N ILE A 122 -6.69 14.63 -2.66
CA ILE A 122 -7.84 14.03 -3.31
C ILE A 122 -8.21 12.72 -2.61
N ILE A 123 -7.24 11.85 -2.35
CA ILE A 123 -7.49 10.55 -1.73
C ILE A 123 -8.01 10.72 -0.30
N VAL A 124 -7.41 11.59 0.49
CA VAL A 124 -7.86 11.86 1.87
C VAL A 124 -9.30 12.37 1.88
N LYS A 125 -9.63 13.30 1.00
CA LYS A 125 -10.96 13.94 0.97
C LYS A 125 -12.06 13.09 0.31
N GLN A 126 -11.70 12.16 -0.60
CA GLN A 126 -12.68 11.45 -1.40
C GLN A 126 -12.78 9.95 -1.11
N ALA A 127 -11.75 9.33 -0.52
CA ALA A 127 -11.69 7.88 -0.39
C ALA A 127 -11.68 7.34 1.05
N ASP A 128 -11.86 8.20 2.05
CA ASP A 128 -11.83 7.80 3.46
C ASP A 128 -10.59 6.92 3.77
N THR A 129 -9.41 7.34 3.27
CA THR A 129 -8.18 6.60 3.54
C THR A 129 -7.87 6.62 5.03
N LYS A 130 -7.47 5.47 5.56
CA LYS A 130 -7.20 5.28 6.99
C LYS A 130 -5.71 5.20 7.32
N GLY A 131 -4.86 5.14 6.30
CA GLY A 131 -3.42 5.06 6.48
C GLY A 131 -2.65 5.91 5.47
N ILE A 132 -1.58 6.51 5.93
CA ILE A 132 -0.59 7.24 5.12
C ILE A 132 0.79 6.70 5.47
N MET A 133 1.65 6.51 4.48
CA MET A 133 3.07 6.23 4.69
C MET A 133 3.89 7.46 4.37
N SER A 134 4.65 7.97 5.35
CA SER A 134 5.58 9.06 5.11
C SER A 134 6.76 8.61 4.26
N SER A 135 7.40 9.54 3.56
CA SER A 135 8.50 9.22 2.66
C SER A 135 9.88 9.26 3.31
N PHE A 136 10.87 8.72 2.62
CA PHE A 136 12.27 8.79 3.04
C PHE A 136 12.89 10.19 2.94
N ASN A 137 12.50 10.94 1.92
CA ASN A 137 13.14 12.18 1.58
C ASN A 137 12.91 13.30 2.60
N ARG A 138 13.73 14.34 2.46
CA ARG A 138 13.60 15.61 3.18
C ARG A 138 13.00 16.66 2.28
N ILE A 139 12.24 17.57 2.87
CA ILE A 139 11.90 18.85 2.25
C ILE A 139 12.73 19.92 2.97
N GLY A 140 13.62 20.55 2.23
CA GLY A 140 14.71 21.27 2.86
C GLY A 140 15.54 20.33 3.72
N ASN A 141 15.78 20.65 4.95
CA ASN A 141 16.54 19.84 5.90
C ASN A 141 15.65 18.99 6.84
N VAL A 142 14.33 19.02 6.65
CA VAL A 142 13.36 18.29 7.52
C VAL A 142 12.89 17.02 6.84
N TRP A 143 13.11 15.89 7.49
CA TRP A 143 12.53 14.63 7.05
C TRP A 143 10.99 14.70 7.05
N THR A 144 10.34 14.23 6.00
CA THR A 144 8.89 14.33 5.82
C THR A 144 8.09 13.67 6.94
N GLY A 145 8.51 12.49 7.40
CA GLY A 145 7.89 11.78 8.53
C GLY A 145 8.15 12.44 9.90
N GLY A 146 9.02 13.43 9.97
CA GLY A 146 9.29 14.26 11.15
C GLY A 146 8.79 15.69 11.02
N SER A 147 8.04 16.01 9.97
CA SER A 147 7.53 17.35 9.72
C SER A 147 6.13 17.56 10.33
N TYR A 148 6.06 18.35 11.40
CA TYR A 148 4.81 18.72 12.03
C TYR A 148 3.87 19.44 11.07
N THR A 149 4.40 20.36 10.26
CA THR A 149 3.61 21.11 9.27
C THR A 149 2.94 20.15 8.27
N LEU A 150 3.66 19.14 7.77
CA LEU A 150 3.07 18.18 6.83
C LEU A 150 2.06 17.25 7.50
N LEU A 151 2.47 16.58 8.60
CA LEU A 151 1.66 15.51 9.19
C LEU A 151 0.51 16.05 10.04
N THR A 152 0.71 17.16 10.73
CA THR A 152 -0.31 17.72 11.62
C THR A 152 -1.07 18.87 10.97
N ASP A 153 -0.39 19.91 10.47
CA ASP A 153 -1.10 21.08 9.99
C ASP A 153 -1.79 20.81 8.65
N VAL A 154 -1.08 20.28 7.64
CA VAL A 154 -1.65 20.01 6.32
C VAL A 154 -2.53 18.76 6.36
N LEU A 155 -1.95 17.60 6.68
CA LEU A 155 -2.66 16.33 6.56
C LEU A 155 -3.86 16.23 7.51
N ARG A 156 -3.65 16.51 8.81
CA ARG A 156 -4.72 16.31 9.81
C ARG A 156 -5.65 17.51 9.96
N LYS A 157 -5.12 18.74 10.09
CA LYS A 157 -5.95 19.90 10.36
C LYS A 157 -6.59 20.46 9.09
N GLU A 158 -5.82 20.65 8.02
CA GLU A 158 -6.32 21.26 6.80
C GLU A 158 -7.19 20.26 5.99
N TRP A 159 -6.73 19.01 5.83
CA TRP A 159 -7.48 18.02 5.04
C TRP A 159 -8.43 17.16 5.86
N GLY A 160 -8.34 17.18 7.18
CA GLY A 160 -9.22 16.42 8.07
C GLY A 160 -8.90 14.94 8.17
N PHE A 161 -7.67 14.52 7.90
CA PHE A 161 -7.28 13.10 7.97
C PHE A 161 -7.42 12.54 9.38
N VAL A 162 -8.20 11.48 9.51
CA VAL A 162 -8.45 10.74 10.77
C VAL A 162 -7.97 9.31 10.60
N GLY A 163 -6.68 9.09 10.63
CA GLY A 163 -6.10 7.78 10.46
C GLY A 163 -4.70 7.72 11.05
N MET A 164 -3.98 6.65 10.77
CA MET A 164 -2.61 6.47 11.24
C MET A 164 -1.59 6.78 10.15
N VAL A 165 -0.47 7.34 10.57
CA VAL A 165 0.70 7.58 9.72
C VAL A 165 1.80 6.62 10.15
N ILE A 166 2.29 5.81 9.19
CA ILE A 166 3.45 4.94 9.35
C ILE A 166 4.67 5.55 8.67
N THR A 167 5.86 5.27 9.16
CA THR A 167 7.10 5.61 8.43
C THR A 167 7.26 4.72 7.20
N ASP A 168 8.08 5.12 6.25
CA ASP A 168 8.68 4.18 5.32
C ASP A 168 9.63 3.24 6.06
N TYR A 169 10.13 2.19 5.39
CA TYR A 169 10.95 1.15 6.03
C TYR A 169 12.27 1.71 6.55
N SER A 170 12.45 1.68 7.85
CA SER A 170 13.67 2.16 8.51
C SER A 170 14.64 1.01 8.77
N VAL A 171 15.80 1.10 8.13
CA VAL A 171 16.92 0.19 8.36
C VAL A 171 17.84 0.81 9.42
N GLN A 172 17.99 0.11 10.55
CA GLN A 172 19.04 0.38 11.56
C GLN A 172 19.22 1.84 12.01
N ASN A 173 18.16 2.58 12.29
CA ASN A 173 18.18 3.86 13.03
C ASN A 173 18.73 5.12 12.41
N ALA A 174 19.40 5.08 11.34
CA ALA A 174 20.29 6.19 11.04
C ALA A 174 19.57 7.50 10.70
N TYR A 175 18.24 7.43 10.38
CA TYR A 175 17.70 8.51 9.61
C TYR A 175 16.32 9.01 10.03
N MET A 176 15.49 8.15 10.58
CA MET A 176 14.10 8.46 10.94
C MET A 176 13.94 8.48 12.47
N PRO A 177 14.17 9.62 13.17
CA PRO A 177 14.10 9.66 14.63
C PRO A 177 12.66 9.42 15.14
N PRO A 178 12.38 8.37 15.93
CA PRO A 178 11.03 8.08 16.43
C PRO A 178 10.43 9.20 17.26
N ASN A 179 11.26 9.89 18.06
CA ASN A 179 10.84 11.02 18.85
C ASN A 179 10.38 12.24 18.00
N GLN A 180 11.01 12.43 16.86
CA GLN A 180 10.61 13.47 15.92
C GLN A 180 9.31 13.07 15.23
N MET A 181 9.22 11.82 14.75
CA MET A 181 8.02 11.26 14.10
C MET A 181 6.79 11.42 14.97
N ILE A 182 6.81 10.93 16.21
CA ILE A 182 5.62 10.93 17.06
C ILE A 182 5.15 12.35 17.42
N ARG A 183 6.08 13.29 17.61
CA ARG A 183 5.77 14.70 17.86
C ARG A 183 5.24 15.41 16.62
N ALA A 184 5.61 14.95 15.45
CA ALA A 184 5.12 15.48 14.19
C ALA A 184 3.71 15.01 13.83
N GLY A 185 3.20 13.96 14.48
CA GLY A 185 1.89 13.36 14.20
C GLY A 185 1.96 12.01 13.49
N GLY A 186 3.14 11.38 13.44
CA GLY A 186 3.30 9.98 13.03
C GLY A 186 2.90 9.03 14.16
N ASP A 187 2.46 7.83 13.81
CA ASP A 187 1.84 6.89 14.75
C ASP A 187 2.58 5.57 14.82
N LEU A 188 3.11 5.07 13.70
CA LEU A 188 3.75 3.77 13.60
C LEU A 188 5.14 3.88 12.98
N TYR A 189 6.01 2.99 13.42
CA TYR A 189 7.38 2.89 12.92
C TYR A 189 7.56 1.57 12.18
N LEU A 190 7.86 1.62 10.88
CA LEU A 190 8.06 0.42 10.08
C LEU A 190 9.52 -0.03 10.15
N THR A 191 9.78 -1.13 10.85
CA THR A 191 11.11 -1.73 10.95
C THR A 191 11.02 -3.24 11.11
N GLN A 192 12.12 -3.92 10.84
CA GLN A 192 12.22 -5.37 11.02
C GLN A 192 13.20 -5.69 12.14
N GLY A 193 12.68 -6.25 13.24
CA GLY A 193 13.49 -6.79 14.34
C GLY A 193 14.19 -5.78 15.24
N TYR A 194 14.05 -4.50 15.00
CA TYR A 194 14.61 -3.44 15.80
C TYR A 194 13.55 -2.38 16.14
N LEU A 195 13.32 -2.20 17.43
CA LEU A 195 12.51 -1.09 17.93
C LEU A 195 13.48 0.01 18.39
N PRO A 196 13.53 1.14 17.66
CA PRO A 196 14.34 2.26 18.10
C PRO A 196 13.88 2.70 19.48
N SER A 197 14.82 2.82 20.42
CA SER A 197 14.50 3.28 21.76
C SER A 197 13.96 4.71 21.72
N THR A 198 12.74 4.88 22.14
CA THR A 198 12.17 6.20 22.47
C THR A 198 12.60 6.63 23.88
N THR A 199 13.30 5.76 24.60
CA THR A 199 13.70 5.92 26.00
C THR A 199 14.99 6.73 26.14
N GLY A 200 15.07 7.88 25.52
CA GLY A 200 15.97 8.92 25.98
C GLY A 200 15.30 9.72 27.11
N SER A 201 16.07 10.46 27.88
CA SER A 201 15.67 11.36 28.96
C SER A 201 14.64 12.45 28.59
N THR A 202 13.88 12.28 27.51
CA THR A 202 13.03 13.27 26.88
C THR A 202 11.53 12.93 26.90
N VAL A 203 11.11 11.89 27.62
CA VAL A 203 9.68 11.59 27.78
C VAL A 203 9.09 12.63 28.76
N ASN A 204 8.41 13.60 28.20
CA ASN A 204 7.69 14.63 28.96
C ASN A 204 6.18 14.56 28.67
N SER A 205 5.40 15.41 29.29
CA SER A 205 3.94 15.45 29.12
C SER A 205 3.50 15.61 27.66
N THR A 206 4.20 16.41 26.87
CA THR A 206 3.93 16.60 25.44
C THR A 206 4.17 15.32 24.65
N HIS A 207 5.25 14.59 24.97
CA HIS A 207 5.54 13.32 24.33
C HIS A 207 4.47 12.26 24.67
N LEU A 208 4.07 12.17 25.93
CA LEU A 208 2.99 11.26 26.36
C LEU A 208 1.67 11.59 25.70
N ALA A 209 1.33 12.87 25.52
CA ALA A 209 0.14 13.29 24.79
C ALA A 209 0.19 12.84 23.31
N ALA A 210 1.33 13.00 22.66
CA ALA A 210 1.53 12.53 21.28
C ALA A 210 1.41 11.01 21.17
N MET A 211 1.99 10.24 22.10
CA MET A 211 1.85 8.78 22.15
C MET A 211 0.39 8.34 22.34
N ARG A 212 -0.37 9.01 23.22
CA ARG A 212 -1.80 8.74 23.39
C ARG A 212 -2.59 9.00 22.11
N GLN A 213 -2.27 10.09 21.40
CA GLN A 213 -2.92 10.40 20.13
C GLN A 213 -2.57 9.33 19.07
N ALA A 214 -1.33 8.88 19.00
CA ALA A 214 -0.90 7.81 18.11
C ALA A 214 -1.66 6.50 18.38
N VAL A 215 -1.77 6.09 19.63
CA VAL A 215 -2.56 4.90 20.03
C VAL A 215 -4.03 5.05 19.62
N LYS A 216 -4.62 6.23 19.84
CA LYS A 216 -6.00 6.51 19.40
C LYS A 216 -6.15 6.34 17.89
N ASN A 217 -5.23 6.87 17.10
CA ASN A 217 -5.25 6.78 15.64
C ASN A 217 -5.13 5.32 15.17
N ILE A 218 -4.21 4.55 15.77
CA ILE A 218 -4.04 3.12 15.49
C ILE A 218 -5.32 2.34 15.82
N LEU A 219 -5.87 2.54 17.01
CA LEU A 219 -7.09 1.86 17.43
C LEU A 219 -8.29 2.21 16.53
N TYR A 220 -8.41 3.47 16.11
CA TYR A 220 -9.43 3.88 15.15
C TYR A 220 -9.33 3.09 13.85
N VAL A 221 -8.13 2.93 13.29
CA VAL A 221 -7.95 2.20 12.04
C VAL A 221 -8.22 0.70 12.23
N VAL A 222 -7.70 0.10 13.29
CA VAL A 222 -7.92 -1.33 13.58
C VAL A 222 -9.40 -1.65 13.76
N THR A 223 -10.13 -0.83 14.54
CA THR A 223 -11.55 -1.06 14.81
C THR A 223 -12.45 -0.81 13.59
N ASN A 224 -11.97 -0.06 12.59
CA ASN A 224 -12.65 0.20 11.33
C ASN A 224 -12.08 -0.61 10.16
N SER A 225 -11.45 -1.74 10.43
CA SER A 225 -10.88 -2.63 9.43
C SER A 225 -11.40 -4.07 9.56
N ASN A 226 -11.06 -4.92 8.61
CA ASN A 226 -11.40 -6.34 8.66
C ASN A 226 -10.70 -7.09 9.80
N ALA A 227 -9.73 -6.49 10.49
CA ALA A 227 -9.12 -7.07 11.67
C ALA A 227 -10.14 -7.37 12.79
N MET A 228 -11.22 -6.57 12.84
CA MET A 228 -12.30 -6.74 13.82
C MET A 228 -13.51 -7.45 13.25
N ASN A 229 -13.61 -7.61 11.92
CA ASN A 229 -14.79 -8.18 11.26
C ASN A 229 -14.80 -9.70 11.33
N GLY A 230 -15.68 -10.21 12.18
CA GLY A 230 -16.02 -11.63 12.19
C GLY A 230 -14.95 -12.56 12.73
N LYS A 231 -13.93 -12.06 13.41
CA LYS A 231 -12.94 -12.86 14.12
C LYS A 231 -13.32 -12.95 15.59
N GLY A 232 -14.14 -13.94 15.89
CA GLY A 232 -14.47 -14.32 17.26
C GLY A 232 -14.07 -15.76 17.52
N GLU A 233 -13.99 -16.12 18.79
CA GLU A 233 -13.83 -17.51 19.21
C GLU A 233 -14.97 -18.35 18.62
N GLY A 234 -14.64 -19.47 17.97
CA GLY A 234 -15.63 -20.37 17.36
C GLY A 234 -15.95 -20.16 15.88
N ILE A 235 -15.31 -19.22 15.19
CA ILE A 235 -15.49 -19.08 13.73
C ILE A 235 -14.72 -20.20 13.01
N VAL A 236 -15.45 -20.98 12.22
CA VAL A 236 -14.89 -22.02 11.36
C VAL A 236 -14.82 -21.50 9.93
N TYR A 237 -13.62 -21.35 9.39
CA TYR A 237 -13.43 -21.03 7.99
C TYR A 237 -13.52 -22.31 7.15
N ARG A 238 -14.36 -22.30 6.11
CA ARG A 238 -14.41 -23.38 5.12
C ARG A 238 -13.84 -22.88 3.81
N TYR A 239 -12.79 -23.53 3.35
CA TYR A 239 -12.27 -23.29 2.02
C TYR A 239 -13.25 -23.86 0.99
N ALA A 240 -13.71 -23.04 0.08
CA ALA A 240 -14.44 -23.46 -1.10
C ALA A 240 -13.61 -23.08 -2.33
N MET A 241 -13.22 -24.07 -3.11
CA MET A 241 -12.48 -23.81 -4.36
C MET A 241 -13.36 -22.99 -5.31
N PRO A 242 -12.93 -21.83 -5.77
CA PRO A 242 -13.73 -21.00 -6.65
C PRO A 242 -13.94 -21.68 -8.01
N TYR A 243 -15.10 -21.47 -8.62
CA TYR A 243 -15.52 -22.14 -9.87
C TYR A 243 -14.49 -21.96 -11.01
N TRP A 244 -13.82 -20.83 -11.09
CA TRP A 244 -12.79 -20.61 -12.10
C TRP A 244 -11.56 -21.53 -11.92
N GLN A 245 -11.14 -21.84 -10.69
CA GLN A 245 -10.07 -22.80 -10.43
C GLN A 245 -10.49 -24.21 -10.83
N ILE A 246 -11.72 -24.60 -10.53
CA ILE A 246 -12.30 -25.88 -10.97
C ILE A 246 -12.28 -25.94 -12.50
N GLY A 247 -12.68 -24.86 -13.17
CA GLY A 247 -12.65 -24.76 -14.63
C GLY A 247 -11.23 -24.90 -15.22
N LEU A 248 -10.25 -24.26 -14.60
CA LEU A 248 -8.84 -24.38 -15.03
C LEU A 248 -8.29 -25.80 -14.83
N ILE A 249 -8.61 -26.44 -13.71
CA ILE A 249 -8.21 -27.83 -13.48
C ILE A 249 -8.84 -28.75 -14.51
N ALA A 250 -10.14 -28.60 -14.76
CA ALA A 250 -10.84 -29.39 -15.76
C ALA A 250 -10.25 -29.19 -17.18
N LEU A 251 -9.97 -27.95 -17.56
CA LEU A 251 -9.33 -27.62 -18.83
C LEU A 251 -7.94 -28.28 -18.96
N ASN A 252 -7.13 -28.22 -17.91
CA ASN A 252 -5.81 -28.87 -17.90
C ASN A 252 -5.93 -30.39 -18.07
N VAL A 253 -6.86 -31.02 -17.38
CA VAL A 253 -7.11 -32.46 -17.51
C VAL A 253 -7.49 -32.81 -18.94
N VAL A 254 -8.42 -32.08 -19.54
CA VAL A 254 -8.84 -32.28 -20.94
C VAL A 254 -7.66 -32.10 -21.89
N MET A 255 -6.86 -31.08 -21.73
CA MET A 255 -5.67 -30.84 -22.57
C MET A 255 -4.67 -32.00 -22.47
N TRP A 256 -4.38 -32.51 -21.28
CA TRP A 256 -3.51 -33.66 -21.10
C TRP A 256 -4.07 -34.92 -21.75
N LEU A 257 -5.37 -35.20 -21.63
CA LEU A 257 -6.02 -36.33 -22.29
C LEU A 257 -5.92 -36.23 -23.81
N LEU A 258 -6.08 -35.04 -24.38
CA LEU A 258 -5.90 -34.81 -25.82
C LEU A 258 -4.46 -35.07 -26.27
N VAL A 259 -3.47 -34.59 -25.50
CA VAL A 259 -2.04 -34.84 -25.81
C VAL A 259 -1.75 -36.36 -25.83
N VAL A 260 -2.22 -37.08 -24.81
CA VAL A 260 -2.06 -38.53 -24.73
C VAL A 260 -2.76 -39.22 -25.90
N LEU A 261 -3.99 -38.85 -26.21
CA LEU A 261 -4.76 -39.42 -27.33
C LEU A 261 -4.05 -39.20 -28.68
N ILE A 262 -3.57 -37.99 -28.95
CA ILE A 262 -2.81 -37.67 -30.16
C ILE A 262 -1.52 -38.51 -30.21
N GLY A 263 -0.82 -38.65 -29.09
CA GLY A 263 0.36 -39.48 -28.96
C GLY A 263 0.08 -40.94 -29.35
N VAL A 264 -0.98 -41.51 -28.76
CA VAL A 264 -1.40 -42.90 -29.05
C VAL A 264 -1.77 -43.08 -30.55
N ILE A 265 -2.52 -42.13 -31.09
CA ILE A 265 -2.91 -42.15 -32.51
C ILE A 265 -1.67 -42.13 -33.41
N ARG A 266 -0.70 -41.26 -33.12
CA ARG A 266 0.55 -41.16 -33.86
C ARG A 266 1.36 -42.45 -33.79
N ILE A 267 1.55 -43.03 -32.61
CA ILE A 267 2.28 -44.28 -32.42
C ILE A 267 1.60 -45.41 -33.22
N ARG A 268 0.26 -45.52 -33.15
CA ARG A 268 -0.47 -46.54 -33.91
C ARG A 268 -0.33 -46.37 -35.43
N LYS A 269 -0.33 -45.13 -35.90
CA LYS A 269 -0.12 -44.83 -37.34
C LYS A 269 1.31 -45.18 -37.81
N THR A 270 2.33 -44.91 -36.96
CA THR A 270 3.73 -45.23 -37.29
C THR A 270 3.95 -46.74 -37.31
N LYS A 271 3.40 -47.50 -36.38
CA LYS A 271 3.47 -48.98 -36.38
C LYS A 271 2.78 -49.62 -37.60
N LYS A 272 1.72 -49.00 -38.12
CA LYS A 272 1.08 -49.48 -39.37
C LYS A 272 1.90 -49.20 -40.61
N LYS A 273 2.75 -48.17 -40.63
CA LYS A 273 3.61 -47.83 -41.78
C LYS A 273 4.92 -48.63 -41.84
N HIS A 274 5.36 -49.16 -40.72
CA HIS A 274 6.59 -50.01 -40.63
C HIS A 274 6.25 -51.26 -39.82
N PRO A 275 5.55 -52.25 -40.41
CA PRO A 275 5.40 -53.54 -39.77
C PRO A 275 6.79 -54.21 -39.70
N ILE A 276 7.21 -54.63 -38.49
CA ILE A 276 8.41 -55.43 -38.25
C ILE A 276 8.13 -56.84 -38.79
#